data_833cbd065ce77e63d09179ff82dea12c
#
_entry.id   833cbd065ce77e63d09179ff82dea12c
#
_cell.length_a   1.000
_cell.length_b   1.000
_cell.length_c   1.000
_cell.angle_alpha   90.00
_cell.angle_beta   90.00
_cell.angle_gamma   90.00
#
_symmetry.space_group_name_H-M   'P 1'
#
loop_
_entity.id
_entity.type
_entity.pdbx_description
1 polymer ?
#
loop_
_entity_poly.entity_id
_entity_poly.type
_entity_poly.pdbx_seq_one_letter_code
_entity_poly.pdbx_strand_id
1 'polypeptide(L)'
;MASIGLWADQYLHGDAKASDVIGETKEATARVQATSPTDPSLAQTRSLMSGMFTEYGKAIRAQSRHRNAGPHMYRAYGLANFAHDVLEGAQPALVKRGCDVSPLL
;
A
#
# COMPACT_ATOMS: atom_id res chain seq x y z
N MET A 1 -4.71 -3.23 -2.78
CA MET A 1 -3.85 -3.69 -1.64
C MET A 1 -3.93 -5.18 -1.37
N ALA A 2 -5.04 -5.83 -1.71
CA ALA A 2 -5.19 -7.28 -1.51
C ALA A 2 -4.12 -8.10 -2.25
N SER A 3 -3.71 -7.70 -3.45
CA SER A 3 -2.65 -8.39 -4.22
C SER A 3 -1.29 -8.34 -3.53
N ILE A 4 -0.95 -7.22 -2.88
CA ILE A 4 0.30 -7.09 -2.11
C ILE A 4 0.28 -8.05 -0.91
N GLY A 5 -0.85 -8.13 -0.21
CA GLY A 5 -1.02 -9.07 0.90
C GLY A 5 -0.82 -10.52 0.47
N LEU A 6 -1.37 -10.90 -0.68
CA LEU A 6 -1.19 -12.24 -1.24
C LEU A 6 0.27 -12.53 -1.56
N TRP A 7 0.97 -11.61 -2.23
CA TRP A 7 2.39 -11.76 -2.55
C TRP A 7 3.25 -11.86 -1.29
N ALA A 8 2.95 -11.04 -0.27
CA ALA A 8 3.67 -11.09 1.01
C ALA A 8 3.49 -12.44 1.69
N ASP A 9 2.26 -12.97 1.70
CA ASP A 9 1.96 -14.27 2.28
C ASP A 9 2.70 -15.39 1.53
N GLN A 10 2.68 -15.38 0.21
CA GLN A 10 3.43 -16.33 -0.62
C GLN A 10 4.93 -16.25 -0.36
N TYR A 11 5.48 -15.04 -0.21
CA TYR A 11 6.89 -14.85 0.11
C TYR A 11 7.26 -15.48 1.46
N LEU A 12 6.43 -15.24 2.49
CA LEU A 12 6.66 -15.80 3.82
C LEU A 12 6.59 -17.33 3.86
N HIS A 13 5.80 -17.93 2.98
CA HIS A 13 5.68 -19.38 2.83
C HIS A 13 6.66 -19.99 1.83
N GLY A 14 7.55 -19.18 1.24
CA GLY A 14 8.53 -19.66 0.26
C GLY A 14 7.97 -19.89 -1.15
N ASP A 15 6.73 -19.50 -1.43
CA ASP A 15 6.07 -19.70 -2.72
C ASP A 15 6.39 -18.58 -3.72
N ALA A 16 6.95 -17.45 -3.25
CA ALA A 16 7.36 -16.33 -4.08
C ALA A 16 8.75 -15.83 -3.67
N LYS A 17 9.48 -15.27 -4.63
CA LYS A 17 10.80 -14.67 -4.40
C LYS A 17 10.66 -13.21 -3.96
N ALA A 18 11.65 -12.70 -3.22
CA ALA A 18 11.69 -11.29 -2.83
C ALA A 18 11.60 -10.35 -4.04
N SER A 19 12.24 -10.69 -5.16
CA SER A 19 12.17 -9.91 -6.39
C SER A 19 10.75 -9.79 -6.94
N ASP A 20 9.93 -10.84 -6.81
CA ASP A 20 8.54 -10.84 -7.25
C ASP A 20 7.70 -9.87 -6.41
N VAL A 21 7.88 -9.90 -5.09
CA VAL A 21 7.19 -9.00 -4.17
C VAL A 21 7.60 -7.55 -4.42
N ILE A 22 8.90 -7.29 -4.60
CA ILE A 22 9.41 -5.95 -4.91
C ILE A 22 8.85 -5.45 -6.24
N GLY A 23 8.82 -6.29 -7.27
CA GLY A 23 8.25 -5.95 -8.57
C GLY A 23 6.77 -5.57 -8.47
N GLU A 24 5.98 -6.37 -7.76
CA GLU A 24 4.55 -6.09 -7.54
C GLU A 24 4.34 -4.79 -6.76
N THR A 25 5.18 -4.52 -5.77
CA THR A 25 5.13 -3.29 -4.98
C THR A 25 5.43 -2.06 -5.84
N LYS A 26 6.44 -2.13 -6.71
CA LYS A 26 6.77 -1.05 -7.66
C LYS A 26 5.62 -0.80 -8.63
N GLU A 27 5.02 -1.86 -9.15
CA GLU A 27 3.89 -1.77 -10.07
C GLU A 27 2.67 -1.14 -9.39
N ALA A 28 2.37 -1.55 -8.16
CA ALA A 28 1.29 -0.97 -7.38
C ALA A 28 1.53 0.52 -7.10
N THR A 29 2.76 0.91 -6.76
CA THR A 29 3.15 2.31 -6.57
C THR A 29 2.92 3.12 -7.85
N ALA A 30 3.35 2.61 -8.98
CA ALA A 30 3.19 3.28 -10.27
C ALA A 30 1.72 3.48 -10.62
N ARG A 31 0.87 2.48 -10.39
CA ARG A 31 -0.58 2.58 -10.62
C ARG A 31 -1.22 3.66 -9.75
N VAL A 32 -0.86 3.69 -8.47
CA VAL A 32 -1.39 4.68 -7.52
C VAL A 32 -0.95 6.10 -7.93
N GLN A 33 0.32 6.26 -8.30
CA GLN A 33 0.86 7.56 -8.72
C GLN A 33 0.28 8.04 -10.06
N ALA A 34 -0.14 7.12 -10.92
CA ALA A 34 -0.75 7.46 -12.20
C ALA A 34 -2.17 8.04 -12.05
N THR A 35 -2.82 7.82 -10.92
CA THR A 35 -4.14 8.41 -10.66
C THR A 35 -4.03 9.90 -10.36
N SER A 36 -5.02 10.68 -10.76
CA SER A 36 -5.06 12.12 -10.53
C SER A 36 -6.40 12.52 -9.90
N PRO A 37 -6.61 12.14 -8.62
CA PRO A 37 -7.88 12.40 -7.96
C PRO A 37 -8.06 13.90 -7.72
N THR A 38 -9.27 14.40 -7.98
CA THR A 38 -9.65 15.79 -7.70
C THR A 38 -10.08 16.00 -6.26
N ASP A 39 -10.48 14.94 -5.58
CA ASP A 39 -10.88 15.01 -4.17
C ASP A 39 -9.65 15.03 -3.26
N PRO A 40 -9.58 16.00 -2.30
CA PRO A 40 -8.41 16.10 -1.41
C PRO A 40 -8.17 14.85 -0.55
N SER A 41 -9.22 14.15 -0.10
CA SER A 41 -9.08 12.94 0.69
C SER A 41 -8.49 11.79 -0.14
N LEU A 42 -8.90 11.68 -1.40
CA LEU A 42 -8.33 10.69 -2.33
C LEU A 42 -6.88 11.03 -2.68
N ALA A 43 -6.55 12.31 -2.86
CA ALA A 43 -5.19 12.74 -3.11
C ALA A 43 -4.28 12.42 -1.90
N GLN A 44 -4.73 12.67 -0.69
CA GLN A 44 -4.01 12.33 0.53
C GLN A 44 -3.82 10.82 0.66
N THR A 45 -4.87 10.05 0.41
CA THR A 45 -4.81 8.58 0.43
C THR A 45 -3.81 8.06 -0.58
N ARG A 46 -3.80 8.62 -1.79
CA ARG A 46 -2.82 8.28 -2.82
C ARG A 46 -1.39 8.46 -2.33
N SER A 47 -1.09 9.60 -1.71
CA SER A 47 0.25 9.88 -1.18
C SER A 47 0.64 8.90 -0.08
N LEU A 48 -0.28 8.58 0.82
CA LEU A 48 -0.07 7.63 1.91
C LEU A 48 0.18 6.21 1.37
N MET A 49 -0.59 5.79 0.38
CA MET A 49 -0.41 4.48 -0.24
C MET A 49 0.91 4.38 -1.00
N SER A 50 1.32 5.44 -1.71
CA SER A 50 2.63 5.48 -2.36
C SER A 50 3.76 5.35 -1.36
N GLY A 51 3.67 6.05 -0.23
CA GLY A 51 4.63 5.94 0.87
C GLY A 51 4.66 4.55 1.48
N MET A 52 3.49 3.95 1.68
CA MET A 52 3.35 2.58 2.20
C MET A 52 4.06 1.57 1.29
N PHE A 53 3.80 1.62 -0.01
CA PHE A 53 4.41 0.69 -0.96
C PHE A 53 5.92 0.88 -1.03
N THR A 54 6.40 2.13 -0.96
CA THR A 54 7.83 2.43 -0.93
C THR A 54 8.50 1.82 0.29
N GLU A 55 7.95 2.01 1.48
CA GLU A 55 8.49 1.45 2.72
C GLU A 55 8.39 -0.08 2.75
N TYR A 56 7.30 -0.64 2.23
CA TYR A 56 7.15 -2.08 2.12
C TYR A 56 8.23 -2.69 1.20
N GLY A 57 8.48 -2.06 0.06
CA GLY A 57 9.56 -2.50 -0.84
C GLY A 57 10.93 -2.46 -0.18
N LYS A 58 11.22 -1.42 0.62
CA LYS A 58 12.46 -1.32 1.42
C LYS A 58 12.56 -2.44 2.45
N ALA A 59 11.44 -2.78 3.11
CA ALA A 59 11.39 -3.87 4.07
C ALA A 59 11.75 -5.22 3.43
N ILE A 60 11.17 -5.51 2.28
CA ILE A 60 11.42 -6.75 1.57
C ILE A 60 12.88 -6.84 1.10
N ARG A 61 13.45 -5.73 0.60
CA ARG A 61 14.87 -5.68 0.23
C ARG A 61 15.77 -5.91 1.43
N ALA A 62 15.48 -5.27 2.56
CA ALA A 62 16.25 -5.45 3.79
C ALA A 62 16.22 -6.92 4.23
N GLN A 63 15.04 -7.53 4.24
CA GLN A 63 14.88 -8.93 4.61
C GLN A 63 15.62 -9.87 3.66
N SER A 64 15.56 -9.63 2.36
CA SER A 64 16.27 -10.44 1.36
C SER A 64 17.79 -10.37 1.50
N ARG A 65 18.30 -9.31 2.12
CA ARG A 65 19.74 -9.10 2.41
C ARG A 65 20.10 -9.43 3.85
N HIS A 66 19.23 -10.12 4.57
CA HIS A 66 19.39 -10.45 6.00
C HIS A 66 19.62 -9.24 6.89
N ARG A 67 19.00 -8.09 6.52
CA ARG A 67 19.02 -6.87 7.31
C ARG A 67 17.71 -6.70 8.06
N ASN A 68 17.69 -5.82 9.06
CA ASN A 68 16.49 -5.58 9.86
C ASN A 68 15.42 -4.83 9.04
N ALA A 69 14.33 -5.51 8.74
CA ALA A 69 13.18 -4.96 8.03
C ALA A 69 12.18 -4.24 8.96
N GLY A 70 12.30 -4.41 10.28
CA GLY A 70 11.33 -3.95 11.26
C GLY A 70 10.94 -2.47 11.14
N PRO A 71 11.90 -1.53 11.09
CA PRO A 71 11.56 -0.10 10.96
C PRO A 71 10.77 0.23 9.69
N HIS A 72 11.09 -0.40 8.56
CA HIS A 72 10.37 -0.18 7.31
C HIS A 72 8.97 -0.78 7.36
N MET A 73 8.83 -1.99 7.94
CA MET A 73 7.50 -2.62 8.12
C MET A 73 6.62 -1.80 9.05
N TYR A 74 7.19 -1.28 10.14
CA TYR A 74 6.45 -0.42 11.07
C TYR A 74 5.92 0.83 10.36
N ARG A 75 6.75 1.49 9.54
CA ARG A 75 6.33 2.67 8.76
C ARG A 75 5.27 2.31 7.73
N ALA A 76 5.42 1.18 7.05
CA ALA A 76 4.44 0.72 6.07
C ALA A 76 3.07 0.48 6.72
N TYR A 77 3.02 -0.19 7.87
CA TYR A 77 1.78 -0.40 8.60
C TYR A 77 1.16 0.91 9.08
N GLY A 78 1.97 1.84 9.57
CA GLY A 78 1.48 3.15 9.99
C GLY A 78 0.85 3.93 8.85
N LEU A 79 1.49 3.93 7.68
CA LEU A 79 0.96 4.59 6.48
C LEU A 79 -0.31 3.90 5.98
N ALA A 80 -0.37 2.57 6.01
CA ALA A 80 -1.56 1.82 5.61
C ALA A 80 -2.75 2.12 6.52
N ASN A 81 -2.52 2.13 7.83
CA ASN A 81 -3.56 2.45 8.80
C ASN A 81 -4.06 3.88 8.66
N PHE A 82 -3.15 4.82 8.43
CA PHE A 82 -3.53 6.23 8.22
C PHE A 82 -4.34 6.40 6.93
N ALA A 83 -3.94 5.74 5.85
CA ALA A 83 -4.69 5.75 4.59
C ALA A 83 -6.09 5.17 4.76
N HIS A 84 -6.21 4.06 5.48
CA HIS A 84 -7.49 3.45 5.80
C HIS A 84 -8.40 4.41 6.57
N ASP A 85 -7.85 5.09 7.59
CA ASP A 85 -8.62 6.03 8.41
C ASP A 85 -9.10 7.23 7.58
N VAL A 86 -8.25 7.74 6.69
CA VAL A 86 -8.64 8.84 5.79
C VAL A 86 -9.78 8.43 4.87
N LEU A 87 -9.70 7.25 4.26
CA LEU A 87 -10.75 6.73 3.38
C LEU A 87 -12.04 6.48 4.14
N GLU A 88 -11.96 5.87 5.31
CA GLU A 88 -13.12 5.58 6.14
C GLU A 88 -13.84 6.88 6.56
N GLY A 89 -13.08 7.90 6.97
CA GLY A 89 -13.64 9.19 7.31
C GLY A 89 -14.26 9.93 6.13
N ALA A 90 -13.73 9.74 4.93
CA ALA A 90 -14.24 10.37 3.71
C ALA A 90 -15.36 9.58 3.03
N GLN A 91 -15.58 8.34 3.40
CA GLN A 91 -16.54 7.43 2.73
C GLN A 91 -17.94 8.02 2.57
N PRO A 92 -18.58 8.61 3.60
CA PRO A 92 -19.93 9.15 3.45
C PRO A 92 -20.03 10.24 2.37
N ALA A 93 -19.03 11.13 2.30
CA ALA A 93 -19.00 12.20 1.29
C ALA A 93 -18.73 11.65 -0.10
N LEU A 94 -17.85 10.66 -0.21
CA LEU A 94 -17.51 10.03 -1.48
C LEU A 94 -18.68 9.23 -2.05
N VAL A 95 -19.43 8.52 -1.20
CA VAL A 95 -20.64 7.79 -1.61
C VAL A 95 -21.68 8.75 -2.16
N LYS A 96 -21.87 9.92 -1.54
CA LYS A 96 -22.78 10.96 -2.07
C LYS A 96 -22.39 11.46 -3.44
N ARG A 97 -21.10 11.40 -3.80
CA ARG A 97 -20.59 11.78 -5.11
C ARG A 97 -20.58 10.63 -6.11
N GLY A 98 -21.11 9.47 -5.76
CA GLY A 98 -21.10 8.27 -6.58
C GLY A 98 -19.81 7.49 -6.58
N CYS A 99 -18.89 7.78 -5.63
CA CYS A 99 -17.63 7.03 -5.46
C CYS A 99 -17.78 5.98 -4.36
N ASP A 100 -17.66 4.71 -4.72
CA ASP A 100 -17.66 3.62 -3.75
C ASP A 100 -16.21 3.20 -3.47
N VAL A 101 -15.75 3.48 -2.25
CA VAL A 101 -14.39 3.13 -1.80
C VAL A 101 -14.37 1.88 -0.90
N SER A 102 -15.51 1.25 -0.69
CA SER A 102 -15.59 0.07 0.18
C SER A 102 -14.66 -1.07 -0.24
N PRO A 103 -14.39 -1.32 -1.54
CA PRO A 103 -13.42 -2.34 -1.93
C PRO A 103 -11.98 -2.05 -1.47
N LEU A 104 -11.66 -0.79 -1.12
CA LEU A 104 -10.35 -0.38 -0.64
C LEU A 104 -10.21 -0.51 0.89
N LEU A 105 -11.30 -0.64 1.57
CA LEU A 105 -11.34 -0.80 3.02
C LEU A 105 -11.39 -2.27 3.40
#